data_5a4162e173f2478b5252e4cbbbcb1c1f
#
_entry.id   5a4162e173f2478b5252e4cbbbcb1c1f
#
_cell.length_a   1.000
_cell.length_b   1.000
_cell.length_c   1.000
_cell.angle_alpha   90.00
_cell.angle_beta   90.00
_cell.angle_gamma   90.00
#
_symmetry.space_group_name_H-M   'P 1'
#
loop_
_entity.id
_entity.type
_entity.pdbx_description
1 polymer ?
#
loop_
_entity_poly.entity_id
_entity_poly.type
_entity_poly.pdbx_seq_one_letter_code
_entity_poly.pdbx_strand_id
1 'polypeptide(L)'
;CDWVTGSFLLVDRSDYEAIGGWSRDYWMYVEDADLCRKAHDIGLRVAYTPDVQVFHAHGGSSRINVAVKSMTKLEVIISKHVYAQNHEHGIQRWLIHGQIALFRLPGLLLASLANLLTLGQIPTLQVRARMLTDLTRYYFGVLSSGSWLSPRAKRNQS
;
A
#
# COMPACT_ATOMS: atom_id res chain seq x y z
N CYS A 1 3.37 7.18 -19.43
CA CYS A 1 3.15 7.58 -18.02
C CYS A 1 3.92 6.64 -17.09
N ASP A 2 4.11 7.05 -15.84
CA ASP A 2 4.93 6.27 -14.87
C ASP A 2 4.21 5.00 -14.41
N TRP A 3 2.89 5.09 -14.23
CA TRP A 3 2.06 3.94 -13.85
C TRP A 3 0.60 4.13 -14.22
N VAL A 4 -0.14 3.03 -14.29
CA VAL A 4 -1.59 2.96 -14.47
C VAL A 4 -2.21 2.09 -13.39
N THR A 5 -3.48 2.36 -13.06
CA THR A 5 -4.16 1.59 -12.01
C THR A 5 -4.47 0.16 -12.47
N GLY A 6 -4.33 -0.79 -11.56
CA GLY A 6 -4.68 -2.20 -11.79
C GLY A 6 -6.19 -2.48 -11.91
N SER A 7 -7.04 -1.45 -11.80
CA SER A 7 -8.50 -1.60 -11.99
C SER A 7 -8.87 -2.09 -13.39
N PHE A 8 -8.09 -1.68 -14.39
CA PHE A 8 -8.15 -2.17 -15.75
C PHE A 8 -6.77 -1.99 -16.38
N LEU A 9 -6.11 -3.09 -16.65
CA LEU A 9 -4.76 -3.12 -17.18
C LEU A 9 -4.67 -4.21 -18.25
N LEU A 10 -4.11 -3.88 -19.38
CA LEU A 10 -3.79 -4.80 -20.44
C LEU A 10 -2.26 -4.87 -20.60
N VAL A 11 -1.73 -6.07 -20.67
CA VAL A 11 -0.31 -6.32 -20.89
C VAL A 11 -0.17 -7.55 -21.79
N ASP A 12 0.79 -7.53 -22.68
CA ASP A 12 1.14 -8.72 -23.46
C ASP A 12 1.65 -9.83 -22.53
N ARG A 13 1.30 -11.07 -22.85
CA ARG A 13 1.69 -12.23 -22.01
C ARG A 13 3.20 -12.39 -21.92
N SER A 14 3.91 -12.22 -23.02
CA SER A 14 5.38 -12.33 -23.03
C SER A 14 6.03 -11.25 -22.19
N ASP A 15 5.53 -10.01 -22.24
CA ASP A 15 6.00 -8.90 -21.42
C ASP A 15 5.70 -9.15 -19.93
N TYR A 16 4.48 -9.62 -19.63
CA TYR A 16 4.10 -9.98 -18.26
C TYR A 16 4.99 -11.07 -17.64
N GLU A 17 5.32 -12.09 -18.44
CA GLU A 17 6.24 -13.15 -18.02
C GLU A 17 7.68 -12.61 -17.87
N ALA A 18 8.14 -11.74 -18.78
CA ALA A 18 9.46 -11.14 -18.72
C ALA A 18 9.69 -10.25 -17.49
N ILE A 19 8.67 -9.50 -17.04
CA ILE A 19 8.73 -8.70 -15.82
C ILE A 19 8.47 -9.50 -14.52
N GLY A 20 8.23 -10.81 -14.64
CA GLY A 20 7.95 -11.69 -13.50
C GLY A 20 6.55 -11.55 -12.89
N GLY A 21 5.61 -10.93 -13.61
CA GLY A 21 4.22 -10.78 -13.21
C GLY A 21 3.99 -9.97 -11.93
N TRP A 22 2.85 -10.19 -11.31
CA TRP A 22 2.49 -9.57 -10.03
C TRP A 22 3.40 -10.04 -8.89
N SER A 23 3.95 -9.08 -8.15
CA SER A 23 4.75 -9.41 -6.95
C SER A 23 3.86 -9.94 -5.82
N ARG A 24 4.31 -10.99 -5.15
CA ARG A 24 3.67 -11.55 -3.95
C ARG A 24 3.96 -10.75 -2.67
N ASP A 25 4.83 -9.74 -2.75
CA ASP A 25 5.22 -8.91 -1.61
C ASP A 25 4.11 -7.96 -1.15
N TYR A 26 3.16 -7.70 -2.06
CA TYR A 26 1.99 -6.87 -1.77
C TYR A 26 0.78 -7.76 -1.47
N TRP A 27 0.07 -7.43 -0.39
CA TRP A 27 -1.24 -8.04 -0.14
C TRP A 27 -2.34 -7.30 -0.89
N MET A 28 -2.23 -5.97 -0.96
CA MET A 28 -3.19 -5.09 -1.64
C MET A 28 -2.59 -3.69 -1.78
N TYR A 29 -2.82 -3.03 -2.91
CA TYR A 29 -2.36 -1.69 -3.29
C TYR A 29 -0.85 -1.61 -3.59
N VAL A 30 -0.52 -0.72 -4.52
CA VAL A 30 0.84 -0.44 -5.01
C VAL A 30 1.44 -1.57 -5.87
N GLU A 31 0.79 -2.74 -5.94
CA GLU A 31 1.20 -3.84 -6.82
C GLU A 31 1.16 -3.44 -8.30
N ASP A 32 0.24 -2.55 -8.68
CA ASP A 32 0.12 -1.99 -10.01
C ASP A 32 1.28 -1.03 -10.33
N ALA A 33 1.66 -0.19 -9.39
CA ALA A 33 2.83 0.67 -9.53
C ALA A 33 4.14 -0.16 -9.57
N ASP A 34 4.24 -1.23 -8.79
CA ASP A 34 5.37 -2.17 -8.83
C ASP A 34 5.49 -2.85 -10.20
N LEU A 35 4.38 -3.32 -10.75
CA LEU A 35 4.35 -3.93 -12.08
C LEU A 35 4.82 -2.95 -13.16
N CYS A 36 4.29 -1.72 -13.14
CA CYS A 36 4.68 -0.68 -14.09
C CYS A 36 6.16 -0.29 -13.94
N ARG A 37 6.68 -0.22 -12.72
CA ARG A 37 8.10 0.06 -12.46
C ARG A 37 9.00 -1.04 -13.04
N LYS A 38 8.68 -2.31 -12.80
CA LYS A 38 9.42 -3.44 -13.38
C LYS A 38 9.38 -3.43 -14.90
N ALA A 39 8.25 -3.02 -15.52
CA ALA A 39 8.16 -2.85 -16.97
C ALA A 39 9.14 -1.78 -17.46
N HIS A 40 9.19 -0.61 -16.80
CA HIS A 40 10.16 0.44 -17.15
C HIS A 40 11.60 0.00 -16.96
N ASP A 41 11.91 -0.76 -15.92
CA ASP A 41 13.27 -1.23 -15.61
C ASP A 41 13.84 -2.13 -16.74
N ILE A 42 12.99 -2.78 -17.54
CA ILE A 42 13.38 -3.56 -18.72
C ILE A 42 13.10 -2.84 -20.06
N GLY A 43 12.80 -1.54 -20.01
CA GLY A 43 12.63 -0.70 -21.20
C GLY A 43 11.25 -0.75 -21.86
N LEU A 44 10.25 -1.40 -21.25
CA LEU A 44 8.87 -1.37 -21.73
C LEU A 44 8.21 -0.02 -21.42
N ARG A 45 7.22 0.34 -22.22
CA ARG A 45 6.47 1.59 -22.06
C ARG A 45 5.10 1.33 -21.44
N VAL A 46 4.79 2.08 -20.38
CA VAL A 46 3.45 2.14 -19.81
C VAL A 46 2.68 3.27 -20.50
N ALA A 47 1.51 2.96 -21.05
CA ALA A 47 0.70 3.93 -21.78
C ALA A 47 -0.74 3.94 -21.24
N TYR A 48 -1.34 5.12 -21.26
CA TYR A 48 -2.77 5.32 -21.04
C TYR A 48 -3.44 5.61 -22.38
N THR A 49 -4.61 4.99 -22.64
CA THR A 49 -5.46 5.33 -23.77
C THR A 49 -6.83 5.81 -23.29
N PRO A 50 -7.35 6.93 -23.80
CA PRO A 50 -8.69 7.41 -23.51
C PRO A 50 -9.78 6.72 -24.33
N ASP A 51 -9.43 5.85 -25.29
CA ASP A 51 -10.34 5.25 -26.26
C ASP A 51 -11.24 4.18 -25.64
N VAL A 52 -10.88 3.70 -24.44
CA VAL A 52 -11.64 2.69 -23.69
C VAL A 52 -12.08 3.25 -22.35
N GLN A 53 -13.36 3.14 -22.06
CA GLN A 53 -13.94 3.56 -20.78
C GLN A 53 -14.38 2.34 -19.97
N VAL A 54 -14.03 2.31 -18.70
CA VAL A 54 -14.37 1.25 -17.76
C VAL A 54 -15.03 1.83 -16.52
N PHE A 55 -16.16 1.28 -16.11
CA PHE A 55 -16.78 1.63 -14.86
C PHE A 55 -16.16 0.83 -13.71
N HIS A 56 -15.58 1.52 -12.73
CA HIS A 56 -15.00 0.93 -11.54
C HIS A 56 -15.69 1.44 -10.26
N ALA A 57 -16.39 0.54 -9.56
CA ALA A 57 -17.07 0.86 -8.30
C ALA A 57 -16.06 0.93 -7.13
N HIS A 58 -15.49 2.11 -6.92
CA HIS A 58 -14.50 2.34 -5.86
C HIS A 58 -15.00 1.95 -4.47
N GLY A 59 -14.24 1.12 -3.78
CA GLY A 59 -14.40 0.83 -2.36
C GLY A 59 -15.52 -0.14 -2.02
N GLY A 60 -16.08 -0.88 -2.99
CA GLY A 60 -17.12 -1.86 -2.75
C GLY A 60 -16.74 -2.91 -1.70
N SER A 61 -15.53 -3.44 -1.75
CA SER A 61 -15.00 -4.41 -0.79
C SER A 61 -14.25 -3.80 0.40
N SER A 62 -13.77 -2.55 0.29
CA SER A 62 -12.86 -1.94 1.26
C SER A 62 -13.52 -1.02 2.28
N ARG A 63 -14.83 -0.77 2.17
CA ARG A 63 -15.56 0.18 3.02
C ARG A 63 -16.70 -0.42 3.83
N ILE A 64 -16.75 -1.73 3.97
CA ILE A 64 -17.85 -2.50 4.59
C ILE A 64 -18.07 -2.10 6.06
N ASN A 65 -16.98 -1.99 6.84
CA ASN A 65 -17.01 -1.61 8.25
C ASN A 65 -15.70 -0.95 8.69
N VAL A 66 -15.66 -0.49 9.95
CA VAL A 66 -14.49 0.19 10.54
C VAL A 66 -13.23 -0.69 10.47
N ALA A 67 -13.34 -1.99 10.73
CA ALA A 67 -12.20 -2.90 10.74
C ALA A 67 -11.60 -3.08 9.34
N VAL A 68 -12.44 -3.37 8.35
CA VAL A 68 -12.01 -3.52 6.94
C VAL A 68 -11.44 -2.20 6.41
N LYS A 69 -12.12 -1.09 6.68
CA LYS A 69 -11.66 0.24 6.25
C LYS A 69 -10.32 0.63 6.88
N SER A 70 -10.11 0.31 8.15
CA SER A 70 -8.83 0.54 8.84
C SER A 70 -7.72 -0.30 8.22
N MET A 71 -7.98 -1.59 8.04
CA MET A 71 -7.06 -2.56 7.47
C MET A 71 -6.61 -2.18 6.04
N THR A 72 -7.55 -1.84 5.15
CA THR A 72 -7.24 -1.48 3.77
C THR A 72 -6.49 -0.16 3.66
N LYS A 73 -6.84 0.84 4.48
CA LYS A 73 -6.09 2.11 4.54
C LYS A 73 -4.68 1.94 5.11
N LEU A 74 -4.53 1.06 6.09
CA LEU A 74 -3.22 0.73 6.64
C LEU A 74 -2.35 0.04 5.59
N GLU A 75 -2.93 -0.86 4.81
CA GLU A 75 -2.20 -1.60 3.78
C GLU A 75 -1.60 -0.68 2.72
N VAL A 76 -2.27 0.41 2.36
CA VAL A 76 -1.68 1.44 1.47
C VAL A 76 -0.37 2.01 2.05
N ILE A 77 -0.29 2.19 3.38
CA ILE A 77 0.93 2.69 4.03
C ILE A 77 2.01 1.62 4.00
N ILE A 78 1.66 0.39 4.37
CA ILE A 78 2.58 -0.76 4.38
C ILE A 78 3.13 -1.01 2.98
N SER A 79 2.27 -1.05 1.97
CA SER A 79 2.67 -1.29 0.58
C SER A 79 3.62 -0.22 0.04
N LYS A 80 3.52 1.03 0.50
CA LYS A 80 4.51 2.07 0.17
C LYS A 80 5.89 1.78 0.78
N HIS A 81 5.94 1.22 1.99
CA HIS A 81 7.20 0.77 2.57
C HIS A 81 7.79 -0.42 1.81
N VAL A 82 6.94 -1.38 1.40
CA VAL A 82 7.35 -2.52 0.56
C VAL A 82 7.92 -2.02 -0.76
N TYR A 83 7.25 -1.07 -1.42
CA TYR A 83 7.72 -0.48 -2.66
C TYR A 83 9.09 0.20 -2.50
N ALA A 84 9.25 1.03 -1.47
CA ALA A 84 10.54 1.64 -1.18
C ALA A 84 11.63 0.61 -0.90
N GLN A 85 11.29 -0.50 -0.21
CA GLN A 85 12.22 -1.59 0.07
C GLN A 85 12.66 -2.30 -1.22
N ASN A 86 11.74 -2.50 -2.17
CA ASN A 86 12.00 -3.26 -3.39
C ASN A 86 12.74 -2.43 -4.47
N HIS A 87 12.45 -1.14 -4.55
CA HIS A 87 12.92 -0.30 -5.67
C HIS A 87 13.93 0.77 -5.30
N GLU A 88 14.11 1.08 -4.03
CA GLU A 88 15.03 2.13 -3.61
C GLU A 88 16.25 1.58 -2.86
N HIS A 89 17.36 2.31 -2.90
CA HIS A 89 18.63 1.83 -2.35
C HIS A 89 19.29 2.88 -1.42
N GLY A 90 20.20 2.42 -0.58
CA GLY A 90 21.02 3.28 0.26
C GLY A 90 20.23 4.24 1.13
N ILE A 91 20.68 5.49 1.21
CA ILE A 91 20.08 6.53 2.06
C ILE A 91 18.66 6.92 1.58
N GLN A 92 18.41 6.89 0.26
CA GLN A 92 17.12 7.25 -0.32
C GLN A 92 16.00 6.36 0.23
N ARG A 93 16.22 5.05 0.32
CA ARG A 93 15.28 4.09 0.93
C ARG A 93 14.90 4.51 2.34
N TRP A 94 15.88 4.81 3.19
CA TRP A 94 15.65 5.22 4.58
C TRP A 94 14.93 6.57 4.70
N LEU A 95 15.25 7.52 3.81
CA LEU A 95 14.56 8.80 3.76
C LEU A 95 13.08 8.62 3.41
N ILE A 96 12.74 7.74 2.47
CA ILE A 96 11.35 7.44 2.11
C ILE A 96 10.62 6.76 3.28
N HIS A 97 11.24 5.77 3.94
CA HIS A 97 10.64 5.16 5.12
C HIS A 97 10.38 6.19 6.23
N GLY A 98 11.35 7.05 6.51
CA GLY A 98 11.22 8.13 7.49
C GLY A 98 10.15 9.14 7.11
N GLN A 99 10.08 9.54 5.85
CA GLN A 99 9.06 10.44 5.32
C GLN A 99 7.66 9.86 5.50
N ILE A 100 7.43 8.60 5.12
CA ILE A 100 6.12 7.94 5.28
C ILE A 100 5.71 7.95 6.75
N ALA A 101 6.61 7.57 7.67
CA ALA A 101 6.34 7.57 9.10
C ALA A 101 6.04 8.99 9.63
N LEU A 102 6.88 9.97 9.29
CA LEU A 102 6.77 11.36 9.73
C LEU A 102 5.46 12.01 9.31
N PHE A 103 5.00 11.78 8.07
CA PHE A 103 3.75 12.37 7.60
C PHE A 103 2.51 11.61 8.05
N ARG A 104 2.62 10.36 8.49
CA ARG A 104 1.46 9.55 8.89
C ARG A 104 1.23 9.50 10.39
N LEU A 105 2.28 9.32 11.18
CA LEU A 105 2.16 9.14 12.63
C LEU A 105 1.52 10.33 13.37
N PRO A 106 1.92 11.60 13.14
CA PRO A 106 1.32 12.71 13.88
C PRO A 106 -0.19 12.83 13.65
N GLY A 107 -0.65 12.69 12.41
CA GLY A 107 -2.08 12.76 12.10
C GLY A 107 -2.88 11.59 12.68
N LEU A 108 -2.30 10.40 12.79
CA LEU A 108 -2.92 9.24 13.45
C LEU A 108 -2.95 9.42 14.96
N LEU A 109 -1.89 9.98 15.57
CA LEU A 109 -1.83 10.30 17.00
C LEU A 109 -2.90 11.32 17.39
N LEU A 110 -2.97 12.45 16.67
CA LEU A 110 -4.00 13.47 16.92
C LEU A 110 -5.41 12.91 16.77
N ALA A 111 -5.66 12.11 15.73
CA ALA A 111 -6.96 11.48 15.55
C ALA A 111 -7.29 10.44 16.64
N SER A 112 -6.29 9.76 17.19
CA SER A 112 -6.47 8.81 18.28
C SER A 112 -6.81 9.53 19.59
N LEU A 113 -6.17 10.67 19.88
CA LEU A 113 -6.52 11.53 21.01
C LEU A 113 -7.94 12.08 20.86
N ALA A 114 -8.30 12.58 19.69
CA ALA A 114 -9.66 13.03 19.41
C ALA A 114 -10.69 11.89 19.57
N ASN A 115 -10.34 10.66 19.18
CA ASN A 115 -11.20 9.49 19.40
C ASN A 115 -11.44 9.19 20.88
N LEU A 116 -10.45 9.36 21.74
CA LEU A 116 -10.61 9.23 23.20
C LEU A 116 -11.54 10.33 23.75
N LEU A 117 -11.34 11.58 23.33
CA LEU A 117 -12.17 12.71 23.77
C LEU A 117 -13.64 12.57 23.34
N THR A 118 -13.88 11.94 22.21
CA THR A 118 -15.24 11.67 21.68
C THR A 118 -15.81 10.32 22.15
N LEU A 119 -15.17 9.66 23.12
CA LEU A 119 -15.55 8.34 23.63
C LEU A 119 -15.75 7.30 22.52
N GLY A 120 -15.00 7.46 21.41
CA GLY A 120 -15.08 6.56 20.28
C GLY A 120 -16.39 6.61 19.48
N GLN A 121 -17.16 7.70 19.55
CA GLN A 121 -18.45 7.78 18.86
C GLN A 121 -18.34 8.12 17.38
N ILE A 122 -17.16 8.60 16.92
CA ILE A 122 -16.96 9.03 15.54
C ILE A 122 -16.25 7.93 14.74
N PRO A 123 -16.93 7.27 13.77
CA PRO A 123 -16.36 6.13 13.03
C PRO A 123 -15.05 6.44 12.30
N THR A 124 -14.88 7.66 11.79
CA THR A 124 -13.65 8.07 11.11
C THR A 124 -12.46 8.19 12.06
N LEU A 125 -12.67 8.58 13.31
CA LEU A 125 -11.64 8.62 14.34
C LEU A 125 -11.31 7.21 14.85
N GLN A 126 -12.31 6.35 15.00
CA GLN A 126 -12.08 4.93 15.31
C GLN A 126 -11.19 4.25 14.28
N VAL A 127 -11.44 4.47 12.97
CA VAL A 127 -10.60 3.94 11.89
C VAL A 127 -9.15 4.38 12.06
N ARG A 128 -8.91 5.67 12.32
CA ARG A 128 -7.55 6.21 12.46
C ARG A 128 -6.86 5.73 13.74
N ALA A 129 -7.58 5.62 14.85
CA ALA A 129 -7.04 5.08 16.10
C ALA A 129 -6.62 3.61 15.94
N ARG A 130 -7.44 2.80 15.26
CA ARG A 130 -7.11 1.41 14.94
C ARG A 130 -5.89 1.34 14.00
N MET A 131 -5.82 2.21 12.99
CA MET A 131 -4.66 2.31 12.11
C MET A 131 -3.37 2.62 12.87
N LEU A 132 -3.41 3.52 13.87
CA LEU A 132 -2.25 3.82 14.71
C LEU A 132 -1.75 2.57 15.44
N THR A 133 -2.65 1.87 16.13
CA THR A 133 -2.32 0.65 16.87
C THR A 133 -1.69 -0.42 15.95
N ASP A 134 -2.31 -0.67 14.80
CA ASP A 134 -1.84 -1.70 13.87
C ASP A 134 -0.55 -1.27 13.15
N LEU A 135 -0.37 0.03 12.83
CA LEU A 135 0.86 0.56 12.26
C LEU A 135 2.03 0.46 13.26
N THR A 136 1.78 0.76 14.53
CA THR A 136 2.77 0.61 15.58
C THR A 136 3.21 -0.86 15.71
N ARG A 137 2.27 -1.80 15.73
CA ARG A 137 2.58 -3.24 15.72
C ARG A 137 3.40 -3.65 14.50
N TYR A 138 3.05 -3.11 13.33
CA TYR A 138 3.79 -3.37 12.11
C TYR A 138 5.25 -2.89 12.23
N TYR A 139 5.49 -1.66 12.72
CA TYR A 139 6.86 -1.15 12.89
C TYR A 139 7.65 -1.95 13.92
N PHE A 140 7.05 -2.36 15.03
CA PHE A 140 7.71 -3.29 15.96
C PHE A 140 8.05 -4.63 15.30
N GLY A 141 7.16 -5.15 14.46
CA GLY A 141 7.41 -6.33 13.68
C GLY A 141 8.57 -6.16 12.68
N VAL A 142 8.68 -4.99 12.06
CA VAL A 142 9.83 -4.66 11.18
C VAL A 142 11.14 -4.63 11.97
N LEU A 143 11.15 -3.97 13.13
CA LEU A 143 12.34 -3.89 13.98
C LEU A 143 12.81 -5.27 14.45
N SER A 144 11.90 -6.19 14.74
CA SER A 144 12.24 -7.54 15.20
C SER A 144 12.63 -8.50 14.08
N SER A 145 12.03 -8.36 12.88
CA SER A 145 12.25 -9.32 11.78
C SER A 145 13.15 -8.79 10.67
N GLY A 146 13.44 -7.48 10.64
CA GLY A 146 14.14 -6.80 9.54
C GLY A 146 13.34 -6.73 8.23
N SER A 147 12.08 -7.20 8.20
CA SER A 147 11.28 -7.36 6.99
C SER A 147 10.15 -6.34 6.92
N TRP A 148 10.11 -5.57 5.83
CA TRP A 148 9.06 -4.60 5.52
C TRP A 148 7.81 -5.20 4.87
N LEU A 149 7.78 -6.52 4.61
CA LEU A 149 6.62 -7.19 4.02
C LEU A 149 5.38 -7.04 4.89
N SER A 150 4.23 -6.92 4.25
CA SER A 150 2.96 -6.98 4.97
C SER A 150 2.81 -8.31 5.71
N PRO A 151 2.36 -8.31 6.98
CA PRO A 151 2.02 -9.55 7.68
C PRO A 151 0.99 -10.40 6.95
N ARG A 152 0.18 -9.79 6.06
CA ARG A 152 -0.82 -10.48 5.22
C ARG A 152 -0.20 -11.09 3.99
N ALA A 153 0.76 -10.41 3.34
CA ALA A 153 1.52 -10.98 2.23
C ALA A 153 2.34 -12.19 2.69
N LYS A 154 3.01 -12.11 3.84
CA LYS A 154 3.76 -13.24 4.42
C LYS A 154 2.92 -14.50 4.59
N ARG A 155 1.65 -14.38 5.01
CA ARG A 155 0.75 -15.53 5.18
C ARG A 155 0.34 -16.19 3.87
N ASN A 156 0.37 -15.45 2.77
CA ASN A 156 0.03 -15.97 1.44
C ASN A 156 1.23 -16.61 0.73
N GLN A 157 2.43 -16.51 1.30
CA GLN A 157 3.66 -17.10 0.78
C GLN A 157 4.04 -18.40 1.50
N SER A 158 3.44 -18.67 2.66
CA SER A 158 3.57 -19.91 3.42
C SER A 158 2.54 -20.94 2.99
#